data_63485653ad876e99409c97d5612bf279
#
_entry.id   63485653ad876e99409c97d5612bf279
#
_cell.length_a   1.000
_cell.length_b   1.000
_cell.length_c   1.000
_cell.angle_alpha   90.00
_cell.angle_beta   90.00
_cell.angle_gamma   90.00
#
_symmetry.space_group_name_H-M   'P 1'
#
loop_
_entity.id
_entity.type
_entity.pdbx_description
1 polymer ?
#
loop_
_entity_poly.entity_id
_entity_poly.type
_entity_poly.pdbx_seq_one_letter_code
_entity_poly.pdbx_strand_id
1 'polypeptide(L)'
;RLMGDLVKQYGYGDSGECLTIADPNEVWHFEVFGEGKDKIGGVWAAVRIPDDHVGVSANISRISTLNLKDPDHYMASENVFDVAKKLGYWDGKEPFKFWKAYSGKNYSGQLKSFSTREHFILNALAPSLKLDYEAEELPISVKPDKQVSVTDVMALLRETYEGTPLDMTQNLKVTVKDRK
;
A
#
# COMPACT_ATOMS: atom_id res chain seq x y z
N ARG A 1 8.13 14.52 -5.23
CA ARG A 1 7.43 15.79 -5.61
C ARG A 1 7.19 15.84 -7.12
N LEU A 2 8.19 15.64 -7.96
CA LEU A 2 8.02 15.69 -9.42
C LEU A 2 6.84 14.85 -9.94
N MET A 3 6.67 13.63 -9.44
CA MET A 3 5.52 12.79 -9.81
C MET A 3 4.18 13.41 -9.40
N GLY A 4 4.11 14.00 -8.20
CA GLY A 4 2.93 14.72 -7.75
C GLY A 4 2.59 15.93 -8.62
N ASP A 5 3.62 16.68 -9.06
CA ASP A 5 3.46 17.81 -9.98
C ASP A 5 2.96 17.35 -11.37
N LEU A 6 3.45 16.21 -11.86
CA LEU A 6 2.96 15.60 -13.10
C LEU A 6 1.50 15.16 -12.98
N VAL A 7 1.12 14.54 -11.86
CA VAL A 7 -0.29 14.18 -11.58
C VAL A 7 -1.17 15.43 -11.51
N LYS A 8 -0.70 16.52 -10.89
CA LYS A 8 -1.41 17.80 -10.86
C LYS A 8 -1.60 18.39 -12.25
N GLN A 9 -0.61 18.29 -13.10
CA GLN A 9 -0.61 18.86 -14.46
C GLN A 9 -1.39 18.03 -15.48
N TYR A 10 -1.23 16.70 -15.46
CA TYR A 10 -1.74 15.79 -16.47
C TYR A 10 -2.88 14.90 -15.99
N GLY A 11 -3.10 14.86 -14.69
CA GLY A 11 -4.07 13.96 -14.06
C GLY A 11 -3.59 12.53 -13.95
N TYR A 12 -4.50 11.69 -13.48
CA TYR A 12 -4.32 10.24 -13.37
C TYR A 12 -5.63 9.54 -13.72
N GLY A 13 -5.61 8.68 -14.72
CA GLY A 13 -6.81 8.09 -15.33
C GLY A 13 -7.04 6.62 -15.04
N ASP A 14 -6.26 6.01 -14.17
CA ASP A 14 -6.40 4.58 -13.82
C ASP A 14 -6.97 4.38 -12.40
N SER A 15 -7.19 3.13 -12.03
CA SER A 15 -7.82 2.70 -10.78
C SER A 15 -6.99 2.94 -9.52
N GLY A 16 -5.72 3.23 -9.66
CA GLY A 16 -4.75 3.48 -8.59
C GLY A 16 -3.44 2.75 -8.82
N GLU A 17 -2.34 3.31 -8.34
CA GLU A 17 -1.01 2.72 -8.45
C GLU A 17 -0.20 2.94 -7.19
N CYS A 18 0.64 1.97 -6.87
CA CYS A 18 1.60 2.01 -5.77
C CYS A 18 3.01 1.94 -6.33
N LEU A 19 3.86 2.87 -5.94
CA LEU A 19 5.24 2.96 -6.40
C LEU A 19 6.22 3.03 -5.23
N THR A 20 7.31 2.29 -5.33
CA THR A 20 8.47 2.48 -4.46
C THR A 20 9.48 3.36 -5.18
N ILE A 21 9.82 4.49 -4.58
CA ILE A 21 10.78 5.46 -5.11
C ILE A 21 11.97 5.44 -4.18
N ALA A 22 13.14 5.07 -4.70
CA ALA A 22 14.36 4.94 -3.90
C ALA A 22 15.53 5.66 -4.57
N ASP A 23 16.36 6.29 -3.74
CA ASP A 23 17.68 6.75 -4.09
C ASP A 23 18.71 6.23 -3.05
N PRO A 24 20.00 6.61 -3.10
CA PRO A 24 20.99 6.15 -2.11
C PRO A 24 20.73 6.58 -0.66
N ASN A 25 19.86 7.54 -0.42
CA ASN A 25 19.66 8.18 0.88
C ASN A 25 18.29 7.93 1.49
N GLU A 26 17.26 7.68 0.65
CA GLU A 26 15.89 7.53 1.15
C GLU A 26 15.02 6.63 0.27
N VAL A 27 13.98 6.08 0.88
CA VAL A 27 12.95 5.28 0.22
C VAL A 27 11.58 5.86 0.55
N TRP A 28 10.77 6.06 -0.48
CA TRP A 28 9.39 6.53 -0.35
C TRP A 28 8.41 5.51 -0.93
N HIS A 29 7.35 5.26 -0.20
CA HIS A 29 6.16 4.60 -0.72
C HIS A 29 5.18 5.66 -1.21
N PHE A 30 4.82 5.63 -2.48
CA PHE A 30 3.94 6.60 -3.13
C PHE A 30 2.70 5.88 -3.66
N GLU A 31 1.54 6.47 -3.42
CA GLU A 31 0.26 5.98 -3.95
C GLU A 31 -0.47 7.11 -4.66
N VAL A 32 -1.12 6.78 -5.79
CA VAL A 32 -1.88 7.72 -6.60
C VAL A 32 -3.22 7.14 -7.03
N PHE A 33 -4.25 7.97 -7.02
CA PHE A 33 -5.61 7.64 -7.47
C PHE A 33 -6.19 8.76 -8.33
N GLY A 34 -7.14 8.43 -9.19
CA GLY A 34 -7.90 9.41 -9.96
C GLY A 34 -8.83 10.25 -9.07
N GLU A 35 -9.21 11.41 -9.54
CA GLU A 35 -10.16 12.35 -8.89
C GLU A 35 -11.63 11.95 -9.06
N GLY A 36 -11.90 10.75 -9.52
CA GLY A 36 -13.22 10.22 -9.81
C GLY A 36 -13.51 10.14 -11.31
N LYS A 37 -14.64 9.50 -11.62
CA LYS A 37 -15.07 9.27 -13.01
C LYS A 37 -15.19 10.58 -13.78
N ASP A 38 -14.70 10.58 -15.01
CA ASP A 38 -14.74 11.71 -15.94
C ASP A 38 -13.94 12.95 -15.49
N LYS A 39 -12.95 12.77 -14.60
CA LYS A 39 -12.02 13.82 -14.16
C LYS A 39 -10.60 13.50 -14.63
N ILE A 40 -9.88 14.53 -15.08
CA ILE A 40 -8.45 14.46 -15.44
C ILE A 40 -7.57 14.77 -14.22
N GLY A 41 -8.12 14.88 -13.03
CA GLY A 41 -7.37 15.15 -11.82
C GLY A 41 -6.79 13.88 -11.19
N GLY A 42 -6.00 14.06 -10.17
CA GLY A 42 -5.49 12.97 -9.35
C GLY A 42 -5.20 13.41 -7.93
N VAL A 43 -5.21 12.44 -7.04
CA VAL A 43 -4.79 12.58 -5.64
C VAL A 43 -3.65 11.61 -5.38
N TRP A 44 -2.71 12.02 -4.56
CA TRP A 44 -1.60 11.16 -4.20
C TRP A 44 -1.16 11.40 -2.76
N ALA A 45 -0.50 10.41 -2.19
CA ALA A 45 0.21 10.51 -0.93
C ALA A 45 1.53 9.75 -1.00
N ALA A 46 2.49 10.14 -0.18
CA ALA A 46 3.78 9.47 -0.05
C ALA A 46 4.21 9.42 1.41
N VAL A 47 4.81 8.32 1.80
CA VAL A 47 5.36 8.09 3.14
C VAL A 47 6.80 7.63 3.00
N ARG A 48 7.71 8.28 3.71
CA ARG A 48 9.12 7.85 3.79
C ARG A 48 9.21 6.60 4.64
N ILE A 49 9.92 5.61 4.14
CA ILE A 49 10.27 4.40 4.88
C ILE A 49 11.52 4.71 5.72
N PRO A 50 11.51 4.47 7.05
CA PRO A 50 12.71 4.68 7.88
C PRO A 50 13.90 3.85 7.38
N ASP A 51 15.11 4.38 7.56
CA ASP A 51 16.34 3.80 6.98
C ASP A 51 16.65 2.39 7.49
N ASP A 52 16.16 2.04 8.69
CA ASP A 52 16.32 0.71 9.30
C ASP A 52 15.08 -0.18 9.16
N HIS A 53 14.15 0.17 8.27
CA HIS A 53 12.91 -0.55 8.02
C HIS A 53 12.88 -1.20 6.64
N VAL A 54 11.98 -2.17 6.52
CA VAL A 54 11.56 -2.76 5.24
C VAL A 54 10.06 -2.50 5.04
N GLY A 55 9.72 -1.93 3.89
CA GLY A 55 8.34 -1.77 3.42
C GLY A 55 7.99 -2.82 2.38
N VAL A 56 6.70 -3.13 2.26
CA VAL A 56 6.16 -4.08 1.27
C VAL A 56 4.92 -3.49 0.63
N SER A 57 4.83 -3.60 -0.70
CA SER A 57 3.66 -3.21 -1.48
C SER A 57 3.31 -4.31 -2.48
N ALA A 58 2.06 -4.72 -2.53
CA ALA A 58 1.59 -5.81 -3.40
C ALA A 58 0.16 -5.59 -3.91
N ASN A 59 -0.01 -4.65 -4.83
CA ASN A 59 -1.29 -4.32 -5.48
C ASN A 59 -2.41 -3.92 -4.51
N ILE A 60 -2.08 -3.26 -3.42
CA ILE A 60 -3.04 -2.79 -2.44
C ILE A 60 -2.57 -1.46 -1.83
N SER A 61 -3.50 -0.54 -1.55
CA SER A 61 -3.19 0.72 -0.89
C SER A 61 -2.81 0.49 0.58
N ARG A 62 -1.73 1.10 1.03
CA ARG A 62 -1.11 0.88 2.34
C ARG A 62 -1.10 2.12 3.22
N ILE A 63 -1.08 3.31 2.62
CA ILE A 63 -0.95 4.56 3.36
C ILE A 63 -2.20 4.78 4.21
N SER A 64 -2.02 4.89 5.51
CA SER A 64 -3.09 5.16 6.47
C SER A 64 -3.14 6.66 6.82
N THR A 65 -2.62 7.05 7.93
CA THR A 65 -2.63 8.44 8.40
C THR A 65 -1.57 9.27 7.69
N LEU A 66 -1.88 10.57 7.50
CA LEU A 66 -0.98 11.56 6.91
C LEU A 66 -0.68 12.64 7.93
N ASN A 67 0.56 12.72 8.40
CA ASN A 67 1.03 13.84 9.22
C ASN A 67 1.70 14.91 8.36
N LEU A 68 0.91 15.74 7.67
CA LEU A 68 1.43 16.78 6.78
C LEU A 68 2.19 17.92 7.50
N LYS A 69 2.25 17.90 8.84
CA LYS A 69 3.13 18.78 9.62
C LYS A 69 4.58 18.29 9.65
N ASP A 70 4.82 17.09 9.18
CA ASP A 70 6.12 16.44 9.09
C ASP A 70 6.45 16.14 7.60
N PRO A 71 6.90 17.18 6.85
CA PRO A 71 7.14 17.05 5.41
C PRO A 71 8.38 16.21 5.06
N ASP A 72 9.20 15.85 6.06
CA ASP A 72 10.35 14.97 5.89
C ASP A 72 9.93 13.49 5.81
N HIS A 73 8.73 13.17 6.31
CA HIS A 73 8.21 11.79 6.30
C HIS A 73 6.89 11.63 5.55
N TYR A 74 6.14 12.73 5.32
CA TYR A 74 4.83 12.66 4.68
C TYR A 74 4.66 13.74 3.63
N MET A 75 4.16 13.36 2.48
CA MET A 75 3.75 14.28 1.42
C MET A 75 2.38 13.84 0.87
N ALA A 76 1.59 14.79 0.40
CA ALA A 76 0.34 14.51 -0.30
C ALA A 76 -0.01 15.65 -1.25
N SER A 77 -0.93 15.37 -2.18
CA SER A 77 -1.55 16.38 -3.01
C SER A 77 -2.37 17.37 -2.18
N GLU A 78 -2.37 18.64 -2.56
CA GLU A 78 -3.10 19.71 -1.86
C GLU A 78 -4.60 19.42 -1.74
N ASN A 79 -5.18 18.71 -2.72
CA ASN A 79 -6.59 18.39 -2.83
C ASN A 79 -7.00 17.08 -2.13
N VAL A 80 -6.08 16.39 -1.42
CA VAL A 80 -6.29 15.03 -0.89
C VAL A 80 -7.50 14.92 0.04
N PHE A 81 -7.77 15.91 0.87
CA PHE A 81 -8.94 15.91 1.76
C PHE A 81 -10.23 16.39 1.08
N ASP A 82 -10.11 17.38 0.22
CA ASP A 82 -11.25 17.99 -0.45
C ASP A 82 -11.90 17.05 -1.46
N VAL A 83 -11.08 16.30 -2.21
CA VAL A 83 -11.56 15.28 -3.14
C VAL A 83 -12.25 14.15 -2.38
N ALA A 84 -11.67 13.68 -1.27
CA ALA A 84 -12.28 12.62 -0.46
C ALA A 84 -13.66 13.03 0.08
N LYS A 85 -13.80 14.28 0.57
CA LYS A 85 -15.09 14.82 1.00
C LYS A 85 -16.09 14.95 -0.15
N LYS A 86 -15.65 15.53 -1.26
CA LYS A 86 -16.48 15.76 -2.45
C LYS A 86 -17.04 14.47 -3.05
N LEU A 87 -16.24 13.39 -3.02
CA LEU A 87 -16.66 12.09 -3.52
C LEU A 87 -17.42 11.24 -2.48
N GLY A 88 -17.58 11.75 -1.25
CA GLY A 88 -18.23 11.03 -0.15
C GLY A 88 -17.41 9.87 0.40
N TYR A 89 -16.11 9.87 0.16
CA TYR A 89 -15.19 8.82 0.65
C TYR A 89 -14.76 9.05 2.10
N TRP A 90 -14.89 10.28 2.58
CA TRP A 90 -14.62 10.68 3.94
C TRP A 90 -15.58 11.80 4.39
N ASP A 91 -16.12 11.69 5.59
CA ASP A 91 -17.12 12.62 6.13
C ASP A 91 -16.51 13.86 6.81
N GLY A 92 -15.18 13.88 7.00
CA GLY A 92 -14.45 14.94 7.68
C GLY A 92 -14.47 14.88 9.21
N LYS A 93 -15.08 13.86 9.81
CA LYS A 93 -15.20 13.68 11.28
C LYS A 93 -14.25 12.62 11.82
N GLU A 94 -14.28 11.44 11.19
CA GLU A 94 -13.36 10.36 11.54
C GLU A 94 -11.92 10.70 11.14
N PRO A 95 -10.90 10.15 11.84
CA PRO A 95 -9.52 10.29 11.42
C PRO A 95 -9.34 9.87 9.96
N PHE A 96 -8.74 10.74 9.16
CA PHE A 96 -8.51 10.45 7.75
C PHE A 96 -7.50 9.32 7.60
N LYS A 97 -7.86 8.32 6.78
CA LYS A 97 -7.01 7.23 6.36
C LYS A 97 -7.00 7.16 4.84
N PHE A 98 -5.84 7.36 4.22
CA PHE A 98 -5.73 7.50 2.77
C PHE A 98 -6.24 6.25 2.03
N TRP A 99 -5.76 5.05 2.41
CA TRP A 99 -6.22 3.81 1.79
C TRP A 99 -7.73 3.61 1.93
N LYS A 100 -8.30 3.98 3.07
CA LYS A 100 -9.74 3.79 3.35
C LYS A 100 -10.59 4.72 2.50
N ALA A 101 -10.12 5.94 2.28
CA ALA A 101 -10.77 6.91 1.42
C ALA A 101 -10.68 6.52 -0.06
N TYR A 102 -9.48 6.25 -0.55
CA TYR A 102 -9.24 6.11 -2.00
C TYR A 102 -9.20 4.68 -2.51
N SER A 103 -9.10 3.68 -1.65
CA SER A 103 -9.09 2.26 -2.02
C SER A 103 -10.02 1.41 -1.16
N GLY A 104 -10.74 2.04 -0.24
CA GLY A 104 -11.63 1.36 0.68
C GLY A 104 -12.93 0.87 0.03
N LYS A 105 -13.87 0.50 0.88
CA LYS A 105 -15.14 -0.14 0.51
C LYS A 105 -15.95 0.60 -0.56
N ASN A 106 -15.89 1.93 -0.58
CA ASN A 106 -16.65 2.77 -1.51
C ASN A 106 -16.04 2.83 -2.92
N TYR A 107 -14.77 2.46 -3.08
CA TYR A 107 -14.05 2.53 -4.35
C TYR A 107 -13.73 1.15 -4.92
N SER A 108 -12.90 0.37 -4.23
CA SER A 108 -12.42 -0.94 -4.71
C SER A 108 -12.93 -2.13 -3.91
N GLY A 109 -13.67 -1.89 -2.82
CA GLY A 109 -14.09 -2.94 -1.88
C GLY A 109 -12.99 -3.40 -0.92
N GLN A 110 -11.86 -2.70 -0.87
CA GLN A 110 -10.76 -3.03 0.03
C GLN A 110 -11.19 -2.91 1.50
N LEU A 111 -11.00 -3.97 2.29
CA LEU A 111 -11.42 -4.05 3.69
C LEU A 111 -10.27 -3.93 4.69
N LYS A 112 -9.03 -4.16 4.25
CA LYS A 112 -7.80 -4.08 5.06
C LYS A 112 -6.73 -3.29 4.30
N SER A 113 -5.82 -2.63 5.00
CA SER A 113 -4.68 -1.93 4.38
C SER A 113 -3.56 -2.87 3.93
N PHE A 114 -3.81 -4.16 3.87
CA PHE A 114 -2.83 -5.17 3.47
C PHE A 114 -3.51 -6.41 2.89
N SER A 115 -2.77 -7.15 2.09
CA SER A 115 -3.13 -8.49 1.63
C SER A 115 -2.33 -9.56 2.39
N THR A 116 -2.63 -10.81 2.09
CA THR A 116 -1.87 -11.97 2.59
C THR A 116 -0.36 -11.82 2.34
N ARG A 117 0.03 -11.25 1.19
CA ARG A 117 1.43 -11.08 0.79
C ARG A 117 2.18 -10.15 1.74
N GLU A 118 1.63 -8.98 2.03
CA GLU A 118 2.25 -8.04 2.97
C GLU A 118 2.31 -8.62 4.38
N HIS A 119 1.21 -9.20 4.85
CA HIS A 119 1.19 -9.83 6.17
C HIS A 119 2.28 -10.90 6.31
N PHE A 120 2.37 -11.81 5.34
CA PHE A 120 3.35 -12.88 5.37
C PHE A 120 4.79 -12.34 5.40
N ILE A 121 5.12 -11.41 4.48
CA ILE A 121 6.49 -10.87 4.37
C ILE A 121 6.86 -10.07 5.62
N LEU A 122 5.96 -9.22 6.13
CA LEU A 122 6.22 -8.43 7.33
C LEU A 122 6.40 -9.31 8.57
N ASN A 123 5.61 -10.38 8.72
CA ASN A 123 5.79 -11.36 9.79
C ASN A 123 7.08 -12.18 9.66
N ALA A 124 7.49 -12.52 8.44
CA ALA A 124 8.75 -13.24 8.20
C ALA A 124 9.96 -12.37 8.56
N LEU A 125 9.87 -11.05 8.31
CA LEU A 125 10.94 -10.10 8.61
C LEU A 125 10.98 -9.70 10.08
N ALA A 126 9.84 -9.56 10.73
CA ALA A 126 9.70 -9.11 12.12
C ALA A 126 8.72 -10.00 12.92
N PRO A 127 9.04 -11.29 13.12
CA PRO A 127 8.17 -12.22 13.84
C PRO A 127 7.93 -11.83 15.31
N SER A 128 8.80 -11.02 15.90
CA SER A 128 8.63 -10.49 17.26
C SER A 128 7.39 -9.61 17.40
N LEU A 129 6.94 -8.98 16.33
CA LEU A 129 5.77 -8.10 16.33
C LEU A 129 4.44 -8.87 16.37
N LYS A 130 4.43 -10.16 16.01
CA LYS A 130 3.23 -11.02 16.00
C LYS A 130 2.04 -10.33 15.33
N LEU A 131 2.25 -9.85 14.11
CA LEU A 131 1.26 -9.09 13.36
C LEU A 131 -0.02 -9.91 13.17
N ASP A 132 -1.15 -9.31 13.54
CA ASP A 132 -2.46 -9.97 13.47
C ASP A 132 -3.03 -9.89 12.05
N TYR A 133 -3.34 -11.05 11.47
CA TYR A 133 -3.97 -11.13 10.14
C TYR A 133 -5.42 -10.59 10.16
N GLU A 134 -6.09 -10.60 11.31
CA GLU A 134 -7.46 -10.09 11.41
C GLU A 134 -7.51 -8.57 11.67
N ALA A 135 -6.39 -7.90 11.87
CA ALA A 135 -6.34 -6.45 11.97
C ALA A 135 -6.85 -5.78 10.68
N GLU A 136 -7.42 -4.58 10.79
CA GLU A 136 -7.79 -3.75 9.64
C GLU A 136 -6.54 -3.16 8.97
N GLU A 137 -5.50 -2.89 9.74
CA GLU A 137 -4.25 -2.25 9.27
C GLU A 137 -3.02 -2.96 9.82
N LEU A 138 -1.97 -2.98 9.02
CA LEU A 138 -0.61 -3.31 9.45
C LEU A 138 0.32 -2.11 9.23
N PRO A 139 1.44 -2.04 9.95
CA PRO A 139 2.48 -1.05 9.68
C PRO A 139 2.87 -1.06 8.20
N ILE A 140 3.06 0.12 7.60
CA ILE A 140 3.51 0.23 6.20
C ILE A 140 4.92 -0.35 6.02
N SER A 141 5.72 -0.32 7.08
CA SER A 141 7.08 -0.87 7.16
C SER A 141 7.36 -1.39 8.56
N VAL A 142 8.29 -2.31 8.68
CA VAL A 142 8.75 -2.87 9.97
C VAL A 142 10.27 -2.81 10.06
N LYS A 143 10.79 -2.65 11.27
CA LYS A 143 12.20 -2.91 11.54
C LYS A 143 12.39 -4.43 11.62
N PRO A 144 13.21 -5.02 10.76
CA PRO A 144 13.42 -6.46 10.78
C PRO A 144 14.10 -6.91 12.09
N ASP A 145 13.75 -8.10 12.58
CA ASP A 145 14.39 -8.70 13.77
C ASP A 145 15.84 -9.10 13.51
N LYS A 146 16.22 -9.25 12.23
CA LYS A 146 17.56 -9.61 11.78
C LYS A 146 17.96 -8.78 10.58
N GLN A 147 19.25 -8.66 10.34
CA GLN A 147 19.74 -8.06 9.11
C GLN A 147 19.25 -8.86 7.89
N VAL A 148 18.70 -8.14 6.91
CA VAL A 148 18.12 -8.72 5.69
C VAL A 148 19.15 -8.66 4.57
N SER A 149 19.46 -9.80 4.00
CA SER A 149 20.35 -9.93 2.84
C SER A 149 19.57 -9.90 1.51
N VAL A 150 20.29 -9.71 0.41
CA VAL A 150 19.70 -9.81 -0.94
C VAL A 150 19.08 -11.20 -1.18
N THR A 151 19.71 -12.26 -0.67
CA THR A 151 19.19 -13.63 -0.79
C THR A 151 17.90 -13.84 0.00
N ASP A 152 17.75 -13.19 1.15
CA ASP A 152 16.49 -13.23 1.92
C ASP A 152 15.34 -12.57 1.15
N VAL A 153 15.60 -11.41 0.52
CA VAL A 153 14.61 -10.73 -0.33
C VAL A 153 14.23 -11.60 -1.52
N MET A 154 15.21 -12.25 -2.17
CA MET A 154 14.95 -13.17 -3.28
C MET A 154 14.12 -14.38 -2.85
N ALA A 155 14.33 -14.91 -1.65
CA ALA A 155 13.54 -16.01 -1.09
C ALA A 155 12.10 -15.55 -0.83
N LEU A 156 11.90 -14.41 -0.17
CA LEU A 156 10.57 -13.85 0.09
C LEU A 156 9.76 -13.58 -1.18
N LEU A 157 10.40 -13.13 -2.26
CA LEU A 157 9.73 -12.92 -3.55
C LEU A 157 9.31 -14.22 -4.26
N ARG A 158 9.85 -15.37 -3.85
CA ARG A 158 9.52 -16.70 -4.39
C ARG A 158 8.64 -17.53 -3.47
N GLU A 159 8.23 -16.96 -2.37
CA GLU A 159 7.49 -17.65 -1.33
C GLU A 159 6.12 -18.15 -1.83
N THR A 160 5.78 -19.38 -1.50
CA THR A 160 4.51 -20.04 -1.84
C THR A 160 3.61 -20.26 -0.63
N TYR A 161 3.99 -19.72 0.52
CA TYR A 161 3.35 -19.91 1.83
C TYR A 161 3.31 -21.38 2.29
N GLU A 162 4.24 -22.20 1.80
CA GLU A 162 4.31 -23.63 2.11
C GLU A 162 4.32 -23.90 3.62
N GLY A 163 3.54 -24.88 4.06
CA GLY A 163 3.41 -25.22 5.47
C GLY A 163 2.53 -24.27 6.29
N THR A 164 1.87 -23.30 5.66
CA THR A 164 0.91 -22.38 6.30
C THR A 164 -0.51 -22.67 5.85
N PRO A 165 -1.55 -22.16 6.54
CA PRO A 165 -2.94 -22.24 6.06
C PRO A 165 -3.18 -21.59 4.69
N LEU A 166 -2.23 -20.81 4.20
CA LEU A 166 -2.28 -20.07 2.94
C LEU A 166 -1.44 -20.74 1.84
N ASP A 167 -0.96 -21.95 2.09
CA ASP A 167 -0.09 -22.70 1.18
C ASP A 167 -0.68 -22.80 -0.23
N MET A 168 -0.05 -22.12 -1.16
CA MET A 168 -0.48 -22.06 -2.56
C MET A 168 -0.26 -23.38 -3.31
N THR A 169 0.47 -24.31 -2.73
CA THR A 169 0.72 -25.63 -3.31
C THR A 169 -0.38 -26.64 -2.93
N GLN A 170 -1.18 -26.32 -1.92
CA GLN A 170 -2.28 -27.15 -1.42
C GLN A 170 -3.61 -26.69 -2.04
N ASN A 171 -4.53 -27.62 -2.24
CA ASN A 171 -5.91 -27.36 -2.68
C ASN A 171 -6.04 -26.63 -4.04
N LEU A 172 -5.08 -26.77 -4.94
CA LEU A 172 -5.20 -26.28 -6.31
C LEU A 172 -6.35 -27.03 -7.03
N LYS A 173 -7.57 -26.48 -6.98
CA LYS A 173 -8.67 -26.91 -7.85
C LYS A 173 -8.42 -26.36 -9.24
N VAL A 174 -7.67 -27.07 -10.05
CA VAL A 174 -7.55 -26.77 -11.49
C VAL A 174 -8.85 -27.21 -12.15
N THR A 175 -9.77 -26.30 -12.38
CA THR A 175 -10.92 -26.54 -13.24
C THR A 175 -10.44 -26.56 -14.68
N VAL A 176 -10.36 -27.78 -15.27
CA VAL A 176 -9.99 -28.02 -16.69
C VAL A 176 -11.15 -27.56 -17.61
N LYS A 177 -11.69 -26.34 -17.46
CA LYS A 177 -12.80 -25.87 -18.27
C LYS A 177 -12.45 -25.08 -19.52
N ASP A 178 -11.18 -24.69 -19.68
CA ASP A 178 -10.74 -23.78 -20.75
C ASP A 178 -9.59 -24.31 -21.61
N ARG A 179 -9.55 -25.63 -21.86
CA ARG A 179 -8.80 -26.18 -22.97
C ARG A 179 -9.76 -26.47 -24.12
N LYS A 180 -10.07 -25.45 -24.90
CA LYS A 180 -10.50 -25.56 -26.30
C LYS A 180 -9.55 -24.76 -27.16
#